data_bf3972996e8bff870893244ca3f745a3
#
_entry.id   bf3972996e8bff870893244ca3f745a3
#
_cell.length_a   1.000
_cell.length_b   1.000
_cell.length_c   1.000
_cell.angle_alpha   90.00
_cell.angle_beta   90.00
_cell.angle_gamma   90.00
#
_symmetry.space_group_name_H-M   'P 1'
#
loop_
_entity.id
_entity.type
_entity.pdbx_description
1 polymer ?
#
loop_
_entity_poly.entity_id
_entity_poly.type
_entity_poly.pdbx_seq_one_letter_code
_entity_poly.pdbx_strand_id
1 'polypeptide(L)' 'MFNLREFVKEGFLAAIGSLADYQIILNSAGWYDKGVLTEEDLAEIQFSIDIKNQAEEEEIIEE' A
#
# COMPACT_ATOMS: atom_id res chain seq x y z
N MET A 1 10.96 16.75 12.64
CA MET A 1 10.94 17.34 11.29
C MET A 1 10.03 16.55 10.38
N PHE A 2 9.28 17.22 9.53
CA PHE A 2 8.34 16.55 8.66
C PHE A 2 9.06 15.73 7.60
N ASN A 3 8.61 14.49 7.41
CA ASN A 3 9.20 13.60 6.43
C ASN A 3 8.11 13.22 5.41
N LEU A 4 8.21 13.80 4.21
CA LEU A 4 7.20 13.57 3.20
C LEU A 4 7.13 12.10 2.78
N ARG A 5 8.26 11.44 2.66
CA ARG A 5 8.28 10.04 2.27
C ARG A 5 7.50 9.18 3.26
N GLU A 6 7.76 9.37 4.54
CA GLU A 6 7.05 8.61 5.56
C GLU A 6 5.58 8.96 5.61
N PHE A 7 5.29 10.24 5.48
CA PHE A 7 3.90 10.69 5.49
C PHE A 7 3.10 10.03 4.37
N VAL A 8 3.66 10.01 3.16
CA VAL A 8 2.98 9.44 2.02
C VAL A 8 2.87 7.93 2.17
N LYS A 9 3.95 7.27 2.58
CA LYS A 9 3.92 5.82 2.74
C LYS A 9 2.90 5.40 3.78
N GLU A 10 2.89 6.05 4.91
CA GLU A 10 1.96 5.69 5.97
C GLU A 10 0.53 5.99 5.56
N GLY A 11 0.34 7.03 4.77
CA GLY A 11 -0.98 7.33 4.25
C GLY A 11 -1.51 6.21 3.38
N PHE A 12 -0.66 5.64 2.52
CA PHE A 12 -1.10 4.53 1.69
C PHE A 12 -1.34 3.28 2.53
N LEU A 13 -0.48 3.01 3.49
CA LEU A 13 -0.68 1.85 4.35
C LEU A 13 -2.00 1.95 5.11
N ALA A 14 -2.33 3.14 5.58
CA ALA A 14 -3.57 3.34 6.30
C ALA A 14 -4.79 3.26 5.38
N ALA A 15 -4.60 3.53 4.09
CA ALA A 15 -5.71 3.50 3.15
C ALA A 15 -6.03 2.10 2.65
N ILE A 16 -5.17 1.13 2.95
CA ILE A 16 -5.42 -0.24 2.54
C ILE A 16 -6.71 -0.71 3.22
N GLY A 17 -7.63 -1.22 2.41
CA GLY A 17 -8.93 -1.61 2.93
C GLY A 17 -9.98 -0.54 2.75
N SER A 18 -9.58 0.73 2.62
CA SER A 18 -10.52 1.82 2.38
C SER A 18 -10.57 2.18 0.92
N LEU A 19 -9.42 2.17 0.25
CA LEU A 19 -9.34 2.43 -1.18
C LEU A 19 -9.15 1.12 -1.92
N ALA A 20 -9.50 1.12 -3.19
CA ALA A 20 -9.27 -0.05 -4.03
C ALA A 20 -7.77 -0.29 -4.16
N ASP A 21 -7.39 -1.55 -4.21
CA ASP A 21 -5.97 -1.90 -4.27
C ASP A 21 -5.29 -1.27 -5.47
N TYR A 22 -5.94 -1.31 -6.65
CA TYR A 22 -5.31 -0.77 -7.84
C TYR A 22 -5.08 0.73 -7.71
N GLN A 23 -5.94 1.40 -6.97
CA GLN A 23 -5.81 2.83 -6.78
C GLN A 23 -4.60 3.16 -5.93
N ILE A 24 -4.38 2.37 -4.87
CA ILE A 24 -3.22 2.54 -4.03
C ILE A 24 -1.94 2.28 -4.81
N ILE A 25 -1.92 1.21 -5.59
CA ILE A 25 -0.76 0.86 -6.37
C ILE A 25 -0.45 1.94 -7.40
N LEU A 26 -1.47 2.41 -8.09
CA LEU A 26 -1.28 3.42 -9.12
C LEU A 26 -0.77 4.73 -8.52
N ASN A 27 -1.34 5.15 -7.41
CA ASN A 27 -0.92 6.39 -6.78
C ASN A 27 0.48 6.30 -6.20
N SER A 28 0.80 5.15 -5.60
CA SER A 28 2.15 4.99 -5.05
C SER A 28 3.19 4.98 -6.15
N ALA A 29 2.85 4.41 -7.32
CA ALA A 29 3.78 4.43 -8.45
C ALA A 29 4.04 5.87 -8.90
N GLY A 30 3.03 6.73 -8.83
CA GLY A 30 3.21 8.13 -9.16
C GLY A 30 4.19 8.82 -8.22
N TRP A 31 4.11 8.53 -6.94
CA TRP A 31 5.04 9.10 -5.98
C TRP A 31 6.44 8.54 -6.15
N TYR A 32 6.54 7.26 -6.53
CA TYR A 32 7.83 6.67 -6.83
C TYR A 32 8.47 7.39 -8.03
N ASP A 33 7.66 7.67 -9.03
CA ASP A 33 8.13 8.36 -10.22
C ASP A 33 8.64 9.74 -9.89
N LYS A 34 8.05 10.39 -8.91
CA LYS A 34 8.49 11.72 -8.47
C LYS A 34 9.70 11.66 -7.56
N GLY A 35 10.15 10.48 -7.20
CA GLY A 35 11.33 10.35 -6.35
C GLY A 35 11.05 10.44 -4.87
N VAL A 36 9.79 10.41 -4.47
CA VAL A 36 9.45 10.49 -3.05
C VAL A 36 9.50 9.11 -2.40
N LEU A 37 8.99 8.09 -3.08
CA LEU A 37 9.00 6.73 -2.56
C LEU A 37 10.09 5.93 -3.24
N THR A 38 10.58 4.90 -2.55
CA THR A 38 11.60 4.00 -3.10
C THR A 38 10.95 2.68 -3.47
N GLU A 39 11.73 1.82 -4.14
CA GLU A 39 11.22 0.50 -4.48
C GLU A 39 10.87 -0.29 -3.24
N GLU A 40 11.64 -0.09 -2.17
CA GLU A 40 11.33 -0.76 -0.91
C GLU A 40 9.98 -0.33 -0.37
N ASP A 41 9.68 0.96 -0.51
CA ASP A 41 8.39 1.47 -0.05
C ASP A 41 7.25 0.85 -0.85
N LEU A 42 7.43 0.74 -2.15
CA LEU A 42 6.40 0.12 -2.99
C LEU A 42 6.21 -1.34 -2.63
N ALA A 43 7.31 -2.04 -2.36
CA ALA A 43 7.24 -3.44 -1.98
C ALA A 43 6.51 -3.61 -0.65
N GLU A 44 6.75 -2.72 0.27
CA GLU A 44 6.09 -2.78 1.57
C GLU A 44 4.59 -2.55 1.43
N ILE A 45 4.21 -1.59 0.62
CA ILE A 45 2.80 -1.33 0.38
C ILE A 45 2.14 -2.54 -0.28
N GLN A 46 2.81 -3.11 -1.29
CA GLN A 46 2.27 -4.27 -1.97
C GLN A 46 2.15 -5.46 -1.04
N PHE A 47 3.15 -5.66 -0.19
CA PHE A 47 3.13 -6.75 0.76
C PHE A 47 1.96 -6.61 1.73
N SER A 48 1.70 -5.39 2.19
CA SER A 48 0.58 -5.15 3.08
C SER A 48 -0.76 -5.41 2.40
N ILE A 49 -0.86 -5.06 1.13
CA ILE A 49 -2.07 -5.36 0.37
C ILE A 49 -2.25 -6.86 0.23
N ASP A 50 -1.16 -7.58 -0.04
CA ASP A 50 -1.23 -9.02 -0.20
C ASP A 50 -1.67 -9.70 1.09
N ILE A 51 -1.17 -9.25 2.21
CA ILE A 51 -1.56 -9.81 3.49
C ILE A 51 -3.04 -9.59 3.75
N LYS A 52 -3.53 -8.40 3.46
CA LYS A 52 -4.94 -8.12 3.63
C LYS A 52 -5.78 -9.06 2.77
N ASN A 53 -5.38 -9.25 1.51
CA ASN A 53 -6.12 -10.10 0.61
C ASN A 53 -6.08 -11.56 1.03
N GLN A 54 -4.94 -12.00 1.56
CA GLN A 54 -4.83 -13.35 2.05
C GLN A 54 -5.78 -13.60 3.22
N ALA A 55 -5.88 -12.64 4.12
CA ALA A 55 -6.77 -12.79 5.24
C ALA A 55 -8.21 -12.90 4.78
N GLU A 56 -8.57 -12.11 3.77
CA GLU A 56 -9.93 -12.16 3.24
C GLU A 56 -10.19 -13.48 2.55
N GLU A 57 -9.20 -14.00 1.85
CA GLU A 57 -9.34 -15.27 1.18
C GLU A 57 -9.50 -16.40 2.19
N GLU A 58 -8.75 -16.35 3.26
CA GLU A 58 -8.86 -17.37 4.27
C GLU A 58 -10.24 -17.38 4.90
N GLU A 59 -10.80 -16.20 5.08
CA GLU A 59 -12.14 -16.13 5.60
C GLU A 59 -13.13 -16.78 4.67
N ILE A 60 -12.99 -16.58 3.41
CA ILE A 60 -13.89 -17.17 2.44
C ILE A 60 -13.78 -18.66 2.42
N ILE A 61 -12.56 -19.17 2.46
CA ILE A 61 -12.34 -20.59 2.41
C ILE A 61 -12.93 -21.31 3.59
N GLU A 62 -12.99 -20.64 4.71
CA GLU A 62 -13.47 -21.26 5.86
C GLU A 62 -14.82 -21.81 5.73
N GLU A 63 -15.66 -21.21 4.94
CA GLU A 63 -16.94 -21.69 4.80
C GLU A 63 -17.03 -22.91 4.01
#